data_6f54f9d719034c260c3061562b4a8adc
#
_entry.id   6f54f9d719034c260c3061562b4a8adc
#
_cell.length_a   1.000
_cell.length_b   1.000
_cell.length_c   1.000
_cell.angle_alpha   90.00
_cell.angle_beta   90.00
_cell.angle_gamma   90.00
#
_symmetry.space_group_name_H-M   'P 1'
#
loop_
_entity.id
_entity.type
_entity.pdbx_description
1 polymer ?
#
loop_
_entity_poly.entity_id
_entity_poly.type
_entity_poly.pdbx_seq_one_letter_code
_entity_poly.pdbx_strand_id
1 'polypeptide(L)'
;MRLAAHLLLGLALCLALVASSFEERDAAALEQGKLVAPGRLVIAGRRLSCGATATLIRDFEGFAVSSTVIMLNMQALKELPRPVQWLIYYHECGHILYGPSESAADCYAVRRARREGWLSREALDDICTVFNIAGHGPTHPDPEARCDQLRQCFDKKGGVTARDRTR
;
A
#
# COMPACT_ATOMS: atom_id res chain seq x y z
N MET A 1 16.38 -36.70 -46.51
CA MET A 1 16.93 -35.68 -45.59
C MET A 1 16.20 -34.34 -45.61
N ARG A 2 15.44 -33.93 -46.64
CA ARG A 2 14.76 -32.59 -46.65
C ARG A 2 13.46 -32.53 -45.82
N LEU A 3 12.72 -33.63 -45.62
CA LEU A 3 11.49 -33.63 -44.81
C LEU A 3 11.74 -33.40 -43.30
N ALA A 4 12.82 -33.94 -42.74
CA ALA A 4 13.14 -33.79 -41.32
C ALA A 4 13.49 -32.36 -40.91
N ALA A 5 14.12 -31.60 -41.82
CA ALA A 5 14.48 -30.19 -41.56
C ALA A 5 13.25 -29.28 -41.49
N HIS A 6 12.22 -29.50 -42.27
CA HIS A 6 10.98 -28.72 -42.24
C HIS A 6 10.14 -28.97 -40.96
N LEU A 7 10.15 -30.22 -40.46
CA LEU A 7 9.44 -30.56 -39.21
C LEU A 7 10.08 -29.90 -37.99
N LEU A 8 11.40 -29.88 -37.93
CA LEU A 8 12.12 -29.21 -36.81
C LEU A 8 11.96 -27.71 -36.84
N LEU A 9 11.94 -27.07 -38.01
CA LEU A 9 11.73 -25.64 -38.17
C LEU A 9 10.30 -25.21 -37.76
N GLY A 10 9.28 -26.01 -38.11
CA GLY A 10 7.91 -25.79 -37.72
C GLY A 10 7.69 -25.90 -36.19
N LEU A 11 8.33 -26.90 -35.57
CA LEU A 11 8.24 -27.10 -34.13
C LEU A 11 8.90 -25.94 -33.32
N ALA A 12 10.06 -25.47 -33.78
CA ALA A 12 10.75 -24.33 -33.17
C ALA A 12 9.95 -23.02 -33.31
N LEU A 13 9.29 -22.79 -34.42
CA LEU A 13 8.45 -21.62 -34.64
C LEU A 13 7.19 -21.63 -33.76
N CYS A 14 6.54 -22.79 -33.58
CA CYS A 14 5.39 -22.97 -32.69
C CYS A 14 5.78 -22.73 -31.22
N LEU A 15 6.94 -23.23 -30.78
CA LEU A 15 7.42 -23.01 -29.41
C LEU A 15 7.74 -21.56 -29.15
N ALA A 16 8.31 -20.81 -30.10
CA ALA A 16 8.58 -19.39 -29.97
C ALA A 16 7.29 -18.54 -29.88
N LEU A 17 6.26 -18.91 -30.65
CA LEU A 17 4.96 -18.21 -30.63
C LEU A 17 4.20 -18.45 -29.31
N VAL A 18 4.31 -19.62 -28.74
CA VAL A 18 3.68 -19.94 -27.44
C VAL A 18 4.42 -19.21 -26.29
N ALA A 19 5.74 -19.14 -26.34
CA ALA A 19 6.51 -18.43 -25.33
C ALA A 19 6.20 -16.91 -25.32
N SER A 20 6.15 -16.27 -26.48
CA SER A 20 5.81 -14.84 -26.57
C SER A 20 4.40 -14.52 -26.08
N SER A 21 3.43 -15.40 -26.31
CA SER A 21 2.06 -15.21 -25.83
C SER A 21 1.91 -15.41 -24.32
N PHE A 22 2.80 -16.16 -23.68
CA PHE A 22 2.86 -16.27 -22.21
C PHE A 22 3.45 -15.03 -21.57
N GLU A 23 4.54 -14.50 -22.09
CA GLU A 23 5.16 -13.28 -21.60
C GLU A 23 4.24 -12.04 -21.73
N GLU A 24 3.51 -11.92 -22.84
CA GLU A 24 2.51 -10.84 -23.01
C GLU A 24 1.33 -10.97 -22.04
N ARG A 25 0.88 -12.18 -21.73
CA ARG A 25 -0.21 -12.41 -20.75
C ARG A 25 0.24 -12.12 -19.32
N ASP A 26 1.46 -12.50 -18.97
CA ASP A 26 2.01 -12.21 -17.65
C ASP A 26 2.28 -10.71 -17.46
N ALA A 27 2.75 -10.01 -18.49
CA ALA A 27 2.90 -8.55 -18.47
C ALA A 27 1.55 -7.82 -18.35
N ALA A 28 0.53 -8.23 -19.09
CA ALA A 28 -0.82 -7.68 -19.01
C ALA A 28 -1.49 -7.97 -17.64
N ALA A 29 -1.21 -9.13 -17.03
CA ALA A 29 -1.70 -9.47 -15.70
C ALA A 29 -1.03 -8.62 -14.60
N LEU A 30 0.24 -8.24 -14.77
CA LEU A 30 0.96 -7.33 -13.88
C LEU A 30 0.42 -5.88 -14.01
N GLU A 31 0.02 -5.44 -15.20
CA GLU A 31 -0.61 -4.13 -15.40
C GLU A 31 -2.01 -4.04 -14.76
N GLN A 32 -2.79 -5.12 -14.73
CA GLN A 32 -4.12 -5.15 -14.14
C GLN A 32 -4.11 -5.18 -12.62
N GLY A 33 -3.03 -5.63 -12.00
CA GLY A 33 -2.89 -5.74 -10.57
C GLY A 33 -3.78 -6.83 -9.93
N LYS A 34 -3.58 -7.05 -8.63
CA LYS A 34 -4.34 -8.04 -7.84
C LYS A 34 -5.31 -7.34 -6.90
N LEU A 35 -6.60 -7.54 -7.10
CA LEU A 35 -7.62 -7.04 -6.18
C LEU A 35 -7.74 -7.97 -4.96
N VAL A 36 -7.59 -7.41 -3.76
CA VAL A 36 -7.75 -8.08 -2.47
C VAL A 36 -9.03 -7.59 -1.82
N ALA A 37 -9.91 -8.53 -1.49
CA ALA A 37 -11.18 -8.24 -0.85
C ALA A 37 -10.99 -7.58 0.54
N PRO A 38 -11.96 -6.79 1.02
CA PRO A 38 -11.92 -6.15 2.33
C PRO A 38 -11.58 -7.15 3.46
N GLY A 39 -10.70 -6.76 4.36
CA GLY A 39 -10.28 -7.57 5.50
C GLY A 39 -9.43 -8.80 5.18
N ARG A 40 -9.01 -9.00 3.93
CA ARG A 40 -8.13 -10.12 3.51
C ARG A 40 -6.67 -9.74 3.32
N LEU A 41 -6.36 -8.44 3.37
CA LEU A 41 -4.99 -7.96 3.19
C LEU A 41 -4.13 -8.32 4.39
N VAL A 42 -2.93 -8.82 4.12
CA VAL A 42 -1.89 -9.05 5.13
C VAL A 42 -0.62 -8.33 4.68
N ILE A 43 -0.13 -7.40 5.50
CA ILE A 43 1.12 -6.67 5.28
C ILE A 43 2.05 -6.96 6.46
N ALA A 44 3.26 -7.40 6.19
CA ALA A 44 4.30 -7.67 7.20
C ALA A 44 3.77 -8.47 8.42
N GLY A 45 2.95 -9.50 8.17
CA GLY A 45 2.37 -10.38 9.17
C GLY A 45 1.12 -9.87 9.88
N ARG A 46 0.65 -8.65 9.59
CA ARG A 46 -0.57 -8.07 10.19
C ARG A 46 -1.71 -8.02 9.17
N ARG A 47 -2.89 -8.47 9.59
CA ARG A 47 -4.11 -8.28 8.81
C ARG A 47 -4.61 -6.85 8.97
N LEU A 48 -4.79 -6.16 7.84
CA LEU A 48 -5.25 -4.77 7.78
C LEU A 48 -6.60 -4.68 7.07
N SER A 49 -7.41 -3.72 7.48
CA SER A 49 -8.74 -3.49 6.90
C SER A 49 -9.13 -2.02 6.96
N CYS A 50 -9.77 -1.56 5.90
CA CYS A 50 -10.40 -0.25 5.80
C CYS A 50 -11.90 -0.41 5.53
N GLY A 51 -12.64 -0.92 6.50
CA GLY A 51 -14.07 -1.17 6.37
C GLY A 51 -14.39 -2.10 5.18
N ALA A 52 -15.27 -1.65 4.29
CA ALA A 52 -15.66 -2.36 3.07
C ALA A 52 -14.75 -2.06 1.86
N THR A 53 -13.69 -1.27 2.03
CA THR A 53 -12.81 -0.88 0.93
C THR A 53 -11.87 -2.02 0.54
N ALA A 54 -11.86 -2.37 -0.74
CA ALA A 54 -10.91 -3.32 -1.31
C ALA A 54 -9.51 -2.70 -1.49
N THR A 55 -8.51 -3.55 -1.64
CA THR A 55 -7.13 -3.12 -1.93
C THR A 55 -6.69 -3.67 -3.27
N LEU A 56 -6.16 -2.82 -4.15
CA LEU A 56 -5.55 -3.17 -5.41
C LEU A 56 -4.03 -3.19 -5.25
N ILE A 57 -3.41 -4.34 -5.43
CA ILE A 57 -1.96 -4.48 -5.42
C ILE A 57 -1.48 -4.39 -6.86
N ARG A 58 -0.64 -3.41 -7.17
CA ARG A 58 -0.02 -3.24 -8.49
C ARG A 58 1.26 -2.41 -8.38
N ASP A 59 2.08 -2.47 -9.40
CA ASP A 59 3.28 -1.63 -9.49
C ASP A 59 2.90 -0.23 -10.00
N PHE A 60 3.46 0.80 -9.36
CA PHE A 60 3.39 2.21 -9.74
C PHE A 60 4.46 3.01 -8.99
N GLU A 61 4.68 4.25 -9.36
CA GLU A 61 5.60 5.13 -8.67
C GLU A 61 5.03 5.53 -7.30
N GLY A 62 5.76 5.19 -6.21
CA GLY A 62 5.35 5.44 -4.82
C GLY A 62 4.95 4.19 -4.06
N PHE A 63 4.41 4.37 -2.86
CA PHE A 63 4.08 3.29 -1.93
C PHE A 63 2.60 2.94 -1.92
N ALA A 64 1.76 3.95 -1.84
CA ALA A 64 0.31 3.81 -1.73
C ALA A 64 -0.41 5.05 -2.27
N VAL A 65 -1.67 4.87 -2.64
CA VAL A 65 -2.59 5.95 -3.03
C VAL A 65 -4.02 5.46 -2.85
N SER A 66 -4.93 6.37 -2.51
CA SER A 66 -6.35 6.06 -2.34
C SER A 66 -7.24 6.81 -3.33
N SER A 67 -8.29 6.13 -3.78
CA SER A 67 -9.38 6.69 -4.56
C SER A 67 -10.69 6.00 -4.14
N THR A 68 -11.29 5.15 -4.97
CA THR A 68 -12.39 4.25 -4.59
C THR A 68 -11.89 2.96 -3.94
N VAL A 69 -10.62 2.63 -4.13
CA VAL A 69 -9.88 1.52 -3.50
C VAL A 69 -8.56 2.06 -2.96
N ILE A 70 -7.93 1.31 -2.07
CA ILE A 70 -6.54 1.59 -1.68
C ILE A 70 -5.64 0.85 -2.66
N MET A 71 -4.79 1.56 -3.41
CA MET A 71 -3.77 0.96 -4.25
C MET A 71 -2.46 0.88 -3.49
N LEU A 72 -1.77 -0.27 -3.56
CA LEU A 72 -0.49 -0.50 -2.90
C LEU A 72 0.56 -1.01 -3.89
N ASN A 73 1.72 -0.37 -3.88
CA ASN A 73 2.92 -0.93 -4.45
C ASN A 73 3.63 -1.77 -3.37
N MET A 74 3.32 -3.06 -3.34
CA MET A 74 3.85 -3.98 -2.33
C MET A 74 5.36 -4.19 -2.45
N GLN A 75 5.94 -4.01 -3.63
CA GLN A 75 7.37 -4.13 -3.84
C GLN A 75 8.10 -2.97 -3.16
N ALA A 76 7.69 -1.74 -3.41
CA ALA A 76 8.25 -0.56 -2.75
C ALA A 76 7.96 -0.55 -1.24
N LEU A 77 6.75 -0.95 -0.84
CA LEU A 77 6.33 -0.93 0.56
C LEU A 77 7.14 -1.89 1.45
N LYS A 78 7.56 -3.04 0.93
CA LYS A 78 8.36 -4.06 1.67
C LYS A 78 9.73 -3.57 2.10
N GLU A 79 10.29 -2.56 1.43
CA GLU A 79 11.59 -1.98 1.77
C GLU A 79 11.54 -1.10 3.03
N LEU A 80 10.33 -0.75 3.49
CA LEU A 80 10.13 0.07 4.67
C LEU A 80 10.01 -0.78 5.95
N PRO A 81 10.34 -0.25 7.13
CA PRO A 81 10.07 -0.90 8.41
C PRO A 81 8.59 -1.26 8.56
N ARG A 82 8.30 -2.40 9.22
CA ARG A 82 6.92 -2.92 9.38
C ARG A 82 5.92 -1.88 9.91
N PRO A 83 6.22 -1.10 10.97
CA PRO A 83 5.27 -0.10 11.48
C PRO A 83 4.96 0.99 10.44
N VAL A 84 5.95 1.39 9.62
CA VAL A 84 5.77 2.36 8.53
C VAL A 84 4.82 1.81 7.47
N GLN A 85 5.00 0.54 7.06
CA GLN A 85 4.11 -0.13 6.10
C GLN A 85 2.64 -0.11 6.56
N TRP A 86 2.39 -0.40 7.84
CA TRP A 86 1.05 -0.40 8.42
C TRP A 86 0.47 1.01 8.54
N LEU A 87 1.32 1.99 8.92
CA LEU A 87 0.89 3.39 9.03
C LEU A 87 0.49 3.96 7.67
N ILE A 88 1.27 3.68 6.60
CA ILE A 88 0.95 4.08 5.23
C ILE A 88 -0.42 3.53 4.81
N TYR A 89 -0.70 2.25 5.04
CA TYR A 89 -2.01 1.67 4.73
C TYR A 89 -3.16 2.39 5.45
N TYR A 90 -3.00 2.68 6.75
CA TYR A 90 -4.03 3.39 7.51
C TYR A 90 -4.13 4.87 7.16
N HIS A 91 -3.05 5.48 6.69
CA HIS A 91 -3.09 6.83 6.11
C HIS A 91 -4.00 6.86 4.87
N GLU A 92 -3.82 5.93 3.93
CA GLU A 92 -4.70 5.81 2.77
C GLU A 92 -6.16 5.50 3.15
N CYS A 93 -6.34 4.67 4.17
CA CYS A 93 -7.67 4.46 4.74
C CYS A 93 -8.25 5.76 5.32
N GLY A 94 -7.43 6.62 5.88
CA GLY A 94 -7.81 7.96 6.32
C GLY A 94 -8.36 8.81 5.18
N HIS A 95 -7.72 8.79 4.02
CA HIS A 95 -8.23 9.49 2.83
C HIS A 95 -9.57 8.95 2.33
N ILE A 96 -9.78 7.64 2.35
CA ILE A 96 -11.09 7.04 2.03
C ILE A 96 -12.19 7.57 2.95
N LEU A 97 -11.89 7.77 4.22
CA LEU A 97 -12.89 8.13 5.25
C LEU A 97 -13.10 9.65 5.40
N TYR A 98 -12.06 10.45 5.19
CA TYR A 98 -12.04 11.88 5.53
C TYR A 98 -11.66 12.78 4.34
N GLY A 99 -11.47 12.21 3.13
CA GLY A 99 -11.12 12.97 1.93
C GLY A 99 -9.64 13.37 1.87
N PRO A 100 -9.29 14.41 1.09
CA PRO A 100 -7.90 14.69 0.69
C PRO A 100 -7.05 15.38 1.77
N SER A 101 -7.54 15.49 2.99
CA SER A 101 -6.80 16.14 4.09
C SER A 101 -5.71 15.22 4.63
N GLU A 102 -4.45 15.52 4.33
CA GLU A 102 -3.27 14.83 4.86
C GLU A 102 -3.28 14.76 6.39
N SER A 103 -3.60 15.88 7.03
CA SER A 103 -3.70 15.99 8.49
C SER A 103 -4.76 15.05 9.08
N ALA A 104 -5.92 14.94 8.44
CA ALA A 104 -6.98 14.05 8.90
C ALA A 104 -6.58 12.57 8.68
N ALA A 105 -5.96 12.23 7.55
CA ALA A 105 -5.48 10.90 7.22
C ALA A 105 -4.39 10.43 8.20
N ASP A 106 -3.40 11.28 8.47
CA ASP A 106 -2.35 11.02 9.44
C ASP A 106 -2.90 10.80 10.85
N CYS A 107 -3.80 11.68 11.32
CA CYS A 107 -4.43 11.52 12.63
C CYS A 107 -5.27 10.25 12.73
N TYR A 108 -5.97 9.87 11.67
CA TYR A 108 -6.68 8.60 11.63
C TYR A 108 -5.73 7.42 11.76
N ALA A 109 -4.65 7.39 10.97
CA ALA A 109 -3.65 6.33 11.00
C ALA A 109 -3.05 6.13 12.39
N VAL A 110 -2.58 7.20 13.01
CA VAL A 110 -1.97 7.16 14.34
C VAL A 110 -2.96 6.69 15.41
N ARG A 111 -4.18 7.22 15.42
CA ARG A 111 -5.21 6.82 16.39
C ARG A 111 -5.64 5.38 16.19
N ARG A 112 -5.73 4.92 14.96
CA ARG A 112 -6.03 3.51 14.65
C ARG A 112 -4.91 2.60 15.14
N ALA A 113 -3.67 2.92 14.83
CA ALA A 113 -2.47 2.20 15.23
C ALA A 113 -2.35 2.08 16.75
N ARG A 114 -2.61 3.18 17.46
CA ARG A 114 -2.63 3.22 18.94
C ARG A 114 -3.75 2.35 19.51
N ARG A 115 -4.97 2.42 18.97
CA ARG A 115 -6.10 1.57 19.42
C ARG A 115 -5.83 0.09 19.21
N GLU A 116 -5.12 -0.27 18.16
CA GLU A 116 -4.71 -1.65 17.87
C GLU A 116 -3.50 -2.11 18.68
N GLY A 117 -2.91 -1.23 19.48
CA GLY A 117 -1.86 -1.53 20.44
C GLY A 117 -0.48 -1.80 19.87
N TRP A 118 -0.25 -1.49 18.58
CA TRP A 118 1.06 -1.71 17.97
C TRP A 118 1.91 -0.42 17.81
N LEU A 119 1.31 0.75 18.02
CA LEU A 119 2.03 2.02 17.99
C LEU A 119 2.22 2.53 19.41
N SER A 120 3.46 2.50 19.88
CA SER A 120 3.92 3.20 21.09
C SER A 120 4.48 4.58 20.72
N ARG A 121 4.86 5.36 21.71
CA ARG A 121 5.53 6.66 21.51
C ARG A 121 6.89 6.45 20.82
N GLU A 122 7.67 5.49 21.30
CA GLU A 122 8.97 5.14 20.73
C GLU A 122 8.85 4.68 19.27
N ALA A 123 7.89 3.82 18.96
CA ALA A 123 7.64 3.38 17.59
C ALA A 123 7.21 4.55 16.67
N LEU A 124 6.51 5.55 17.19
CA LEU A 124 6.18 6.76 16.46
C LEU A 124 7.42 7.62 16.15
N ASP A 125 8.33 7.73 17.11
CA ASP A 125 9.59 8.46 16.91
C ASP A 125 10.50 7.75 15.90
N ASP A 126 10.52 6.40 15.87
CA ASP A 126 11.20 5.62 14.83
C ASP A 126 10.59 5.88 13.45
N ILE A 127 9.25 5.92 13.34
CA ILE A 127 8.55 6.26 12.09
C ILE A 127 8.94 7.66 11.62
N CYS A 128 8.99 8.63 12.52
CA CYS A 128 9.40 9.99 12.21
C CYS A 128 10.85 10.06 11.70
N THR A 129 11.75 9.26 12.24
CA THR A 129 13.11 9.14 11.73
C THR A 129 13.13 8.68 10.28
N VAL A 130 12.30 7.69 9.92
CA VAL A 130 12.18 7.21 8.53
C VAL A 130 11.63 8.30 7.61
N PHE A 131 10.61 9.06 8.04
CA PHE A 131 10.05 10.15 7.24
C PHE A 131 11.06 11.27 6.99
N ASN A 132 11.87 11.63 8.00
CA ASN A 132 12.91 12.63 7.86
C ASN A 132 14.01 12.22 6.87
N ILE A 133 14.35 10.92 6.82
CA ILE A 133 15.35 10.38 5.88
C ILE A 133 14.76 10.25 4.46
N ALA A 134 13.53 9.79 4.34
CA ALA A 134 12.87 9.57 3.05
C ALA A 134 12.48 10.90 2.34
N GLY A 135 12.44 12.00 3.09
CA GLY A 135 11.98 13.29 2.58
C GLY A 135 10.45 13.35 2.43
N HIS A 136 10.00 14.33 1.66
CA HIS A 136 8.57 14.55 1.40
C HIS A 136 8.27 14.61 -0.09
N GLY A 137 7.10 14.12 -0.48
CA GLY A 137 6.56 14.33 -1.81
C GLY A 137 5.83 15.68 -1.91
N PRO A 138 5.46 16.10 -3.13
CA PRO A 138 4.82 17.42 -3.34
C PRO A 138 3.46 17.57 -2.65
N THR A 139 2.84 16.49 -2.25
CA THR A 139 1.50 16.46 -1.63
C THR A 139 1.53 16.37 -0.10
N HIS A 140 2.69 16.07 0.49
CA HIS A 140 2.81 15.88 1.93
C HIS A 140 3.48 17.10 2.60
N PRO A 141 3.13 17.40 3.86
CA PRO A 141 3.81 18.42 4.64
C PRO A 141 5.31 18.13 4.80
N ASP A 142 6.06 19.16 5.19
CA ASP A 142 7.43 19.01 5.65
C ASP A 142 7.53 17.88 6.71
N PRO A 143 8.56 17.01 6.66
CA PRO A 143 8.66 15.85 7.55
C PRO A 143 8.63 16.18 9.03
N GLU A 144 9.28 17.27 9.46
CA GLU A 144 9.30 17.70 10.86
C GLU A 144 7.90 18.15 11.30
N ALA A 145 7.26 19.02 10.53
CA ALA A 145 5.89 19.48 10.78
C ALA A 145 4.90 18.33 10.79
N ARG A 146 5.06 17.35 9.88
CA ARG A 146 4.25 16.13 9.85
C ARG A 146 4.43 15.31 11.12
N CYS A 147 5.66 15.10 11.56
CA CYS A 147 5.95 14.37 12.78
C CYS A 147 5.38 15.02 14.04
N ASP A 148 5.46 16.34 14.15
CA ASP A 148 4.83 17.06 15.25
C ASP A 148 3.32 16.87 15.26
N GLN A 149 2.69 16.89 14.10
CA GLN A 149 1.27 16.61 13.97
C GLN A 149 0.94 15.15 14.36
N LEU A 150 1.71 14.16 13.91
CA LEU A 150 1.51 12.76 14.29
C LEU A 150 1.59 12.57 15.82
N ARG A 151 2.57 13.21 16.48
CA ARG A 151 2.71 13.20 17.94
C ARG A 151 1.50 13.84 18.63
N GLN A 152 1.02 14.98 18.14
CA GLN A 152 -0.19 15.62 18.66
C GLN A 152 -1.42 14.71 18.50
N CYS A 153 -1.57 14.01 17.37
CA CYS A 153 -2.66 13.06 17.14
C CYS A 153 -2.57 11.85 18.06
N PHE A 154 -1.35 11.39 18.37
CA PHE A 154 -1.09 10.30 19.29
C PHE A 154 -1.48 10.68 20.73
N ASP A 155 -1.16 11.90 21.19
CA ASP A 155 -1.42 12.36 22.55
C ASP A 155 -2.86 12.72 22.82
N LYS A 156 -3.57 13.25 21.82
CA LYS A 156 -4.98 13.57 21.98
C LYS A 156 -5.75 12.31 22.33
N LYS A 157 -6.26 12.23 23.54
CA LYS A 157 -7.25 11.22 23.97
C LYS A 157 -8.53 11.49 23.17
N GLY A 158 -8.55 11.03 21.93
CA GLY A 158 -9.70 11.26 21.06
C GLY A 158 -10.86 10.41 21.47
N GLY A 159 -11.97 11.04 21.87
CA GLY A 159 -13.27 10.41 21.81
C GLY A 159 -13.49 9.91 20.37
N VAL A 160 -13.72 8.60 20.21
CA VAL A 160 -14.22 8.01 18.97
C VAL A 160 -15.58 8.66 18.74
N THR A 161 -15.73 9.47 17.70
CA THR A 161 -17.04 9.94 17.30
C THR A 161 -17.88 8.72 16.91
N ALA A 162 -19.20 8.76 17.10
CA ALA A 162 -20.11 7.65 16.84
C ALA A 162 -19.97 7.08 15.40
N ARG A 163 -19.47 7.88 14.45
CA ARG A 163 -19.16 7.46 13.06
C ARG A 163 -18.07 6.41 12.93
N ASP A 164 -17.14 6.34 13.88
CA ASP A 164 -15.99 5.41 13.84
C ASP A 164 -16.37 3.98 14.29
N ARG A 165 -17.55 3.79 14.90
CA ARG A 165 -17.99 2.50 15.46
C ARG A 165 -18.84 1.65 14.52
N THR A 166 -19.37 2.22 13.45
CA THR A 166 -20.37 1.58 12.56
C THR A 166 -19.87 1.31 11.15
N ARG A 167 -18.55 1.43 10.89
CA ARG A 167 -17.97 1.13 9.58
C ARG A 167 -16.79 0.19 9.64
#